data_55d36691cdae89bcf5d523514ca63df3
#
_entry.id   55d36691cdae89bcf5d523514ca63df3
#
_cell.length_a   1.000
_cell.length_b   1.000
_cell.length_c   1.000
_cell.angle_alpha   90.00
_cell.angle_beta   90.00
_cell.angle_gamma   90.00
#
_symmetry.space_group_name_H-M   'P 1'
#
loop_
_entity.id
_entity.type
_entity.pdbx_description
1 polymer ?
#
loop_
_entity_poly.entity_id
_entity_poly.type
_entity_poly.pdbx_seq_one_letter_code
_entity_poly.pdbx_strand_id
1 'polypeptide(L)'
;MCDVRLFRSARLDYETAKKLWETTWDDEMILNNAAYHLQQAVEKVLKGALECAGVTVPNTHKITKLLSMIRDNGANLVITDWIDDHSEMLSEWEAETRYNMDFMVEKRKLDRAMEEIGIFFRQNGIQKEPRPELRDEAVREKLLGCLPESRRKCSDFELNCYYLMFRKRIEADRQPTAL
;
A
#
# COMPACT_ATOMS: atom_id res chain seq x y z
N MET A 1 7.42 -16.82 -2.10
CA MET A 1 5.97 -16.71 -2.38
C MET A 1 5.45 -15.55 -1.55
N CYS A 2 4.75 -14.62 -2.15
CA CYS A 2 4.33 -13.38 -1.50
C CYS A 2 3.41 -13.61 -0.30
N ASP A 3 3.66 -12.87 0.77
CA ASP A 3 2.82 -12.84 1.95
C ASP A 3 1.98 -11.57 1.97
N VAL A 4 0.67 -11.73 1.84
CA VAL A 4 -0.28 -10.60 1.84
C VAL A 4 -0.51 -9.97 3.22
N ARG A 5 0.11 -10.51 4.28
CA ARG A 5 -0.07 -9.99 5.65
C ARG A 5 0.39 -8.54 5.80
N LEU A 6 1.46 -8.13 5.10
CA LEU A 6 1.90 -6.74 5.12
C LEU A 6 0.87 -5.79 4.51
N PHE A 7 0.24 -6.15 3.38
CA PHE A 7 -0.84 -5.36 2.79
C PHE A 7 -2.06 -5.28 3.70
N ARG A 8 -2.41 -6.38 4.38
CA ARG A 8 -3.49 -6.37 5.37
C ARG A 8 -3.15 -5.45 6.54
N SER A 9 -1.93 -5.52 7.07
CA SER A 9 -1.47 -4.64 8.14
C SER A 9 -1.45 -3.18 7.69
N ALA A 10 -0.96 -2.89 6.47
CA ALA A 10 -0.99 -1.55 5.89
C ALA A 10 -2.41 -0.97 5.82
N ARG A 11 -3.38 -1.78 5.37
CA ARG A 11 -4.78 -1.35 5.35
C ARG A 11 -5.31 -1.03 6.75
N LEU A 12 -4.96 -1.84 7.75
CA LEU A 12 -5.39 -1.59 9.14
C LEU A 12 -4.78 -0.30 9.69
N ASP A 13 -3.52 0.02 9.36
CA ASP A 13 -2.92 1.31 9.74
C ASP A 13 -3.63 2.47 9.06
N TYR A 14 -3.92 2.38 7.76
CA TYR A 14 -4.68 3.41 7.05
C TYR A 14 -6.08 3.64 7.67
N GLU A 15 -6.80 2.57 7.99
CA GLU A 15 -8.11 2.65 8.65
C GLU A 15 -7.99 3.24 10.07
N THR A 16 -6.90 2.95 10.78
CA THR A 16 -6.62 3.54 12.10
C THR A 16 -6.36 5.04 11.96
N ALA A 17 -5.49 5.44 11.03
CA ALA A 17 -5.23 6.85 10.74
C ALA A 17 -6.53 7.60 10.39
N LYS A 18 -7.38 6.99 9.56
CA LYS A 18 -8.66 7.56 9.17
C LYS A 18 -9.59 7.80 10.37
N LYS A 19 -9.70 6.82 11.26
CA LYS A 19 -10.51 6.97 12.49
C LYS A 19 -9.97 8.08 13.39
N LEU A 20 -8.66 8.17 13.57
CA LEU A 20 -8.03 9.22 14.36
C LEU A 20 -8.27 10.60 13.73
N TRP A 21 -8.17 10.70 12.41
CA TRP A 21 -8.39 11.93 11.65
C TRP A 21 -9.87 12.40 11.67
N GLU A 22 -10.83 11.47 11.57
CA GLU A 22 -12.28 11.76 11.58
C GLU A 22 -12.81 12.13 12.97
N THR A 23 -12.06 11.81 14.03
CA THR A 23 -12.49 12.07 15.41
C THR A 23 -12.10 13.49 15.83
N THR A 24 -13.04 14.22 16.46
CA THR A 24 -12.74 15.49 17.08
C THR A 24 -12.12 15.25 18.45
N TRP A 25 -10.90 15.75 18.66
CA TRP A 25 -10.15 15.61 19.89
C TRP A 25 -9.81 16.98 20.45
N ASP A 26 -9.72 17.06 21.79
CA ASP A 26 -9.27 18.28 22.49
C ASP A 26 -7.74 18.45 22.43
N ASP A 27 -7.01 17.37 22.07
CA ASP A 27 -5.56 17.35 21.98
C ASP A 27 -5.11 17.14 20.52
N GLU A 28 -4.46 18.16 19.97
CA GLU A 28 -3.96 18.13 18.58
C GLU A 28 -2.85 17.10 18.36
N MET A 29 -2.17 16.62 19.42
CA MET A 29 -1.18 15.54 19.30
C MET A 29 -1.75 14.26 18.71
N ILE A 30 -3.07 14.08 18.67
CA ILE A 30 -3.72 12.98 17.98
C ILE A 30 -3.39 12.96 16.49
N LEU A 31 -3.13 14.14 15.87
CA LEU A 31 -2.74 14.26 14.48
C LEU A 31 -1.38 13.60 14.21
N ASN A 32 -0.46 13.64 15.18
CA ASN A 32 0.80 12.94 15.10
C ASN A 32 0.60 11.41 15.03
N ASN A 33 -0.33 10.86 15.83
CA ASN A 33 -0.65 9.45 15.78
C ASN A 33 -1.27 9.05 14.43
N ALA A 34 -2.14 9.89 13.87
CA ALA A 34 -2.70 9.66 12.54
C ALA A 34 -1.60 9.67 11.47
N ALA A 35 -0.69 10.64 11.51
CA ALA A 35 0.44 10.75 10.58
C ALA A 35 1.39 9.55 10.69
N TYR A 36 1.69 9.10 11.90
CA TYR A 36 2.47 7.88 12.13
C TYR A 36 1.82 6.66 11.46
N HIS A 37 0.53 6.45 11.67
CA HIS A 37 -0.17 5.33 11.04
C HIS A 37 -0.23 5.45 9.52
N LEU A 38 -0.33 6.66 8.95
CA LEU A 38 -0.23 6.85 7.50
C LEU A 38 1.14 6.46 6.95
N GLN A 39 2.20 6.88 7.63
CA GLN A 39 3.56 6.49 7.27
C GLN A 39 3.72 4.96 7.32
N GLN A 40 3.29 4.31 8.42
CA GLN A 40 3.33 2.86 8.58
C GLN A 40 2.53 2.14 7.48
N ALA A 41 1.41 2.70 7.08
CA ALA A 41 0.58 2.16 6.00
C ALA A 41 1.34 2.13 4.67
N VAL A 42 1.97 3.25 4.28
CA VAL A 42 2.78 3.34 3.05
C VAL A 42 3.99 2.40 3.13
N GLU A 43 4.74 2.44 4.23
CA GLU A 43 5.92 1.59 4.43
C GLU A 43 5.61 0.10 4.24
N LYS A 44 4.52 -0.38 4.85
CA LYS A 44 4.13 -1.78 4.76
C LYS A 44 3.68 -2.18 3.36
N VAL A 45 3.07 -1.28 2.59
CA VAL A 45 2.77 -1.53 1.17
C VAL A 45 4.05 -1.71 0.37
N LEU A 46 5.02 -0.80 0.54
CA LEU A 46 6.29 -0.87 -0.17
C LEU A 46 7.06 -2.15 0.19
N LYS A 47 7.15 -2.47 1.48
CA LYS A 47 7.80 -3.70 1.96
C LYS A 47 7.10 -4.95 1.43
N GLY A 48 5.76 -4.98 1.46
CA GLY A 48 4.99 -6.10 0.92
C GLY A 48 5.23 -6.30 -0.58
N ALA A 49 5.31 -5.23 -1.36
CA ALA A 49 5.60 -5.31 -2.79
C ALA A 49 7.02 -5.84 -3.07
N LEU A 50 8.02 -5.43 -2.27
CA LEU A 50 9.39 -5.95 -2.36
C LEU A 50 9.45 -7.44 -2.03
N GLU A 51 8.82 -7.88 -0.93
CA GLU A 51 8.72 -9.32 -0.60
C GLU A 51 8.09 -10.13 -1.74
N CYS A 52 7.05 -9.58 -2.36
CA CYS A 52 6.38 -10.23 -3.48
C CYS A 52 7.26 -10.32 -4.72
N ALA A 53 8.18 -9.37 -4.91
CA ALA A 53 9.20 -9.40 -5.94
C ALA A 53 10.39 -10.33 -5.60
N GLY A 54 10.36 -10.99 -4.43
CA GLY A 54 11.44 -11.86 -3.96
C GLY A 54 12.66 -11.11 -3.42
N VAL A 55 12.51 -9.83 -3.11
CA VAL A 55 13.57 -8.99 -2.58
C VAL A 55 13.59 -9.08 -1.06
N THR A 56 14.78 -9.27 -0.49
CA THR A 56 14.95 -9.19 0.97
C THR A 56 14.70 -7.78 1.44
N VAL A 57 13.70 -7.61 2.29
CA VAL A 57 13.31 -6.30 2.82
C VAL A 57 14.29 -5.85 3.89
N PRO A 58 14.91 -4.66 3.75
CA PRO A 58 15.83 -4.15 4.74
C PRO A 58 15.10 -3.68 6.00
N ASN A 59 15.80 -3.72 7.13
CA ASN A 59 15.33 -3.09 8.35
C ASN A 59 15.50 -1.55 8.24
N THR A 60 14.56 -0.91 7.58
CA THR A 60 14.53 0.55 7.36
C THR A 60 13.10 1.06 7.42
N HIS A 61 12.95 2.31 7.85
CA HIS A 61 11.70 3.06 7.84
C HIS A 61 11.71 4.20 6.81
N LYS A 62 12.82 4.34 6.05
CA LYS A 62 12.96 5.38 5.03
C LYS A 62 12.17 5.03 3.78
N ILE A 63 11.07 5.76 3.55
CA ILE A 63 10.22 5.60 2.37
C ILE A 63 11.03 5.84 1.09
N THR A 64 11.89 6.87 1.05
CA THR A 64 12.79 7.17 -0.08
C THR A 64 13.62 5.95 -0.49
N LYS A 65 14.21 5.23 0.48
CA LYS A 65 15.01 4.03 0.21
C LYS A 65 14.13 2.89 -0.33
N LEU A 66 12.95 2.69 0.23
CA LEU A 66 12.04 1.64 -0.22
C LEU A 66 11.56 1.91 -1.64
N LEU A 67 11.28 3.17 -2.00
CA LEU A 67 10.89 3.57 -3.37
C LEU A 67 12.01 3.29 -4.38
N SER A 68 13.27 3.63 -4.05
CA SER A 68 14.41 3.26 -4.90
C SER A 68 14.45 1.76 -5.14
N MET A 69 14.32 0.95 -4.07
CA MET A 69 14.33 -0.50 -4.19
C MET A 69 13.17 -1.05 -5.04
N ILE A 70 11.96 -0.46 -4.94
CA ILE A 70 10.81 -0.82 -5.79
C ILE A 70 11.16 -0.64 -7.26
N ARG A 71 11.79 0.50 -7.62
CA ARG A 71 12.20 0.81 -9.00
C ARG A 71 13.29 -0.11 -9.49
N ASP A 72 14.35 -0.27 -8.69
CA ASP A 72 15.54 -1.04 -9.04
C ASP A 72 15.21 -2.54 -9.27
N ASN A 73 14.24 -3.07 -8.55
CA ASN A 73 13.83 -4.47 -8.65
C ASN A 73 12.56 -4.69 -9.50
N GLY A 74 12.00 -3.63 -10.09
CA GLY A 74 10.82 -3.72 -10.94
C GLY A 74 9.61 -4.33 -10.22
N ALA A 75 9.49 -4.09 -8.90
CA ALA A 75 8.36 -4.57 -8.13
C ALA A 75 7.05 -3.99 -8.68
N ASN A 76 6.02 -4.83 -8.75
CA ASN A 76 4.76 -4.48 -9.41
C ASN A 76 3.88 -3.61 -8.50
N LEU A 77 4.19 -2.34 -8.41
CA LEU A 77 3.48 -1.35 -7.61
C LEU A 77 3.33 -0.05 -8.40
N VAL A 78 2.16 0.57 -8.35
CA VAL A 78 1.91 1.90 -8.92
C VAL A 78 2.28 2.93 -7.87
N ILE A 79 3.38 3.66 -8.09
CA ILE A 79 3.76 4.79 -7.24
C ILE A 79 3.10 6.04 -7.81
N THR A 80 2.34 6.75 -7.00
CA THR A 80 1.77 8.05 -7.36
C THR A 80 2.84 9.14 -7.24
N ASP A 81 2.73 10.19 -8.05
CA ASP A 81 3.66 11.32 -8.00
C ASP A 81 3.71 11.93 -6.60
N TRP A 82 2.55 12.02 -5.92
CA TRP A 82 2.49 12.55 -4.57
C TRP A 82 3.31 11.72 -3.56
N ILE A 83 3.23 10.38 -3.61
CA ILE A 83 4.02 9.50 -2.72
C ILE A 83 5.51 9.70 -2.98
N ASP A 84 5.90 9.86 -4.24
CA ASP A 84 7.29 10.09 -4.62
C ASP A 84 7.79 11.42 -4.11
N ASP A 85 7.09 12.49 -4.42
CA ASP A 85 7.45 13.87 -4.05
C ASP A 85 7.47 14.10 -2.54
N HIS A 86 6.67 13.36 -1.76
CA HIS A 86 6.55 13.53 -0.30
C HIS A 86 7.21 12.39 0.50
N SER A 87 8.05 11.60 -0.14
CA SER A 87 8.69 10.43 0.48
C SER A 87 9.63 10.78 1.65
N GLU A 88 10.26 11.95 1.62
CA GLU A 88 11.08 12.47 2.73
C GLU A 88 10.19 12.84 3.91
N MET A 89 9.15 13.65 3.69
CA MET A 89 8.18 14.02 4.72
C MET A 89 7.57 12.77 5.39
N LEU A 90 7.16 11.77 4.59
CA LEU A 90 6.64 10.52 5.12
C LEU A 90 7.69 9.77 5.95
N SER A 91 8.96 9.79 5.54
CA SER A 91 10.05 9.16 6.31
C SER A 91 10.30 9.87 7.65
N GLU A 92 10.17 11.19 7.69
CA GLU A 92 10.33 11.99 8.92
C GLU A 92 9.21 11.71 9.93
N TRP A 93 7.99 11.49 9.47
CA TRP A 93 6.85 11.23 10.36
C TRP A 93 7.06 10.01 11.27
N GLU A 94 7.84 9.01 10.86
CA GLU A 94 8.13 7.84 11.70
C GLU A 94 8.88 8.22 12.99
N ALA A 95 9.91 9.05 12.88
CA ALA A 95 10.75 9.44 14.01
C ALA A 95 10.16 10.64 14.76
N GLU A 96 9.78 11.71 14.05
CA GLU A 96 9.35 12.96 14.64
C GLU A 96 8.05 12.81 15.45
N THR A 97 7.07 12.07 14.93
CA THR A 97 5.77 11.91 15.62
C THR A 97 5.86 11.05 16.88
N ARG A 98 6.93 10.27 17.06
CA ARG A 98 7.10 9.35 18.21
C ARG A 98 8.01 9.87 19.30
N TYR A 99 9.02 10.64 18.93
CA TYR A 99 10.11 10.98 19.85
C TYR A 99 10.28 12.48 20.05
N ASN A 100 9.78 13.30 19.14
CA ASN A 100 9.87 14.76 19.25
C ASN A 100 8.54 15.33 19.77
N MET A 101 8.51 15.69 21.06
CA MET A 101 7.31 16.22 21.73
C MET A 101 6.92 17.62 21.26
N ASP A 102 7.86 18.34 20.61
CA ASP A 102 7.61 19.66 20.05
C ASP A 102 7.15 19.60 18.59
N PHE A 103 7.15 18.41 17.99
CA PHE A 103 6.70 18.22 16.63
C PHE A 103 5.18 18.10 16.55
N MET A 104 4.58 18.91 15.71
CA MET A 104 3.14 18.89 15.45
C MET A 104 2.86 18.83 13.96
N VAL A 105 2.13 17.79 13.56
CA VAL A 105 1.68 17.67 12.17
C VAL A 105 0.57 18.67 11.91
N GLU A 106 0.76 19.53 10.92
CA GLU A 106 -0.26 20.46 10.48
C GLU A 106 -1.47 19.71 9.91
N LYS A 107 -2.68 20.04 10.40
CA LYS A 107 -3.92 19.40 9.94
C LYS A 107 -4.05 19.39 8.42
N ARG A 108 -3.71 20.50 7.75
CA ARG A 108 -3.76 20.61 6.29
C ARG A 108 -2.86 19.61 5.57
N LYS A 109 -1.65 19.37 6.10
CA LYS A 109 -0.73 18.36 5.55
C LYS A 109 -1.30 16.95 5.72
N LEU A 110 -1.89 16.68 6.90
CA LEU A 110 -2.52 15.41 7.18
C LEU A 110 -3.75 15.17 6.29
N ASP A 111 -4.61 16.18 6.10
CA ASP A 111 -5.79 16.11 5.22
C ASP A 111 -5.38 15.70 3.81
N ARG A 112 -4.35 16.35 3.26
CA ARG A 112 -3.83 16.02 1.93
C ARG A 112 -3.23 14.61 1.88
N ALA A 113 -2.45 14.23 2.87
CA ALA A 113 -1.86 12.90 2.94
C ALA A 113 -2.93 11.79 3.01
N MET A 114 -4.00 11.98 3.80
CA MET A 114 -5.12 11.03 3.87
C MET A 114 -5.75 10.79 2.49
N GLU A 115 -6.00 11.85 1.72
CA GLU A 115 -6.57 11.76 0.39
C GLU A 115 -5.63 11.02 -0.58
N GLU A 116 -4.37 11.42 -0.65
CA GLU A 116 -3.39 10.92 -1.61
C GLU A 116 -2.96 9.48 -1.31
N ILE A 117 -2.76 9.13 -0.04
CA ILE A 117 -2.50 7.75 0.35
C ILE A 117 -3.72 6.87 0.07
N GLY A 118 -4.94 7.40 0.23
CA GLY A 118 -6.15 6.72 -0.18
C GLY A 118 -6.19 6.43 -1.69
N ILE A 119 -5.73 7.37 -2.53
CA ILE A 119 -5.58 7.17 -3.98
C ILE A 119 -4.54 6.08 -4.27
N PHE A 120 -3.37 6.17 -3.63
CA PHE A 120 -2.31 5.17 -3.75
C PHE A 120 -2.80 3.76 -3.39
N PHE A 121 -3.57 3.62 -2.32
CA PHE A 121 -4.16 2.35 -1.91
C PHE A 121 -5.14 1.80 -2.94
N ARG A 122 -6.05 2.65 -3.46
CA ARG A 122 -7.01 2.23 -4.50
C ARG A 122 -6.32 1.80 -5.79
N GLN A 123 -5.32 2.56 -6.25
CA GLN A 123 -4.58 2.21 -7.47
C GLN A 123 -3.87 0.87 -7.36
N ASN A 124 -3.45 0.51 -6.15
CA ASN A 124 -2.78 -0.75 -5.86
C ASN A 124 -3.73 -1.85 -5.36
N GLY A 125 -5.05 -1.61 -5.34
CA GLY A 125 -6.04 -2.61 -4.92
C GLY A 125 -5.96 -3.00 -3.45
N ILE A 126 -5.38 -2.14 -2.61
CA ILE A 126 -5.30 -2.33 -1.17
C ILE A 126 -6.58 -1.77 -0.54
N GLN A 127 -7.70 -2.34 -0.96
CA GLN A 127 -9.04 -1.96 -0.54
C GLN A 127 -9.85 -3.22 -0.22
N LYS A 128 -10.93 -3.04 0.52
CA LYS A 128 -11.78 -4.16 0.96
C LYS A 128 -12.63 -4.71 -0.19
N GLU A 129 -13.12 -3.80 -1.03
CA GLU A 129 -13.97 -4.14 -2.16
C GLU A 129 -13.17 -4.78 -3.31
N PRO A 130 -13.75 -5.70 -4.07
CA PRO A 130 -13.10 -6.30 -5.24
C PRO A 130 -12.71 -5.23 -6.27
N ARG A 131 -11.54 -5.38 -6.87
CA ARG A 131 -11.13 -4.56 -8.02
C ARG A 131 -12.11 -4.75 -9.18
N PRO A 132 -12.33 -3.70 -10.00
CA PRO A 132 -13.18 -3.83 -11.19
C PRO A 132 -12.79 -5.00 -12.09
N GLU A 133 -11.48 -5.22 -12.28
CA GLU A 133 -10.94 -6.30 -13.12
C GLU A 133 -11.32 -7.70 -12.60
N LEU A 134 -11.46 -7.88 -11.29
CA LEU A 134 -11.83 -9.15 -10.66
C LEU A 134 -13.36 -9.42 -10.68
N ARG A 135 -14.15 -8.51 -11.25
CA ARG A 135 -15.57 -8.77 -11.57
C ARG A 135 -15.73 -9.61 -12.83
N ASP A 136 -14.71 -9.65 -13.68
CA ASP A 136 -14.61 -10.54 -14.82
C ASP A 136 -14.20 -11.94 -14.33
N GLU A 137 -15.09 -12.91 -14.49
CA GLU A 137 -14.88 -14.29 -13.99
C GLU A 137 -13.67 -14.94 -14.65
N ALA A 138 -13.42 -14.68 -15.95
CA ALA A 138 -12.26 -15.23 -16.64
C ALA A 138 -10.94 -14.70 -16.07
N VAL A 139 -10.88 -13.43 -15.66
CA VAL A 139 -9.74 -12.84 -14.97
C VAL A 139 -9.55 -13.45 -13.60
N ARG A 140 -10.65 -13.63 -12.88
CA ARG A 140 -10.66 -14.24 -11.55
C ARG A 140 -10.17 -15.69 -11.58
N GLU A 141 -10.69 -16.51 -12.49
CA GLU A 141 -10.25 -17.90 -12.69
C GLU A 141 -8.78 -17.98 -13.08
N LYS A 142 -8.31 -17.12 -13.97
CA LYS A 142 -6.92 -17.06 -14.38
C LYS A 142 -6.00 -16.70 -13.22
N LEU A 143 -6.41 -15.73 -12.37
CA LEU A 143 -5.68 -15.37 -11.16
C LEU A 143 -5.62 -16.56 -10.19
N LEU A 144 -6.75 -17.22 -9.94
CA LEU A 144 -6.81 -18.41 -9.08
C LEU A 144 -5.94 -19.55 -9.62
N GLY A 145 -5.85 -19.71 -10.94
CA GLY A 145 -4.93 -20.64 -11.59
C GLY A 145 -3.44 -20.34 -11.35
N CYS A 146 -3.08 -19.09 -11.09
CA CYS A 146 -1.73 -18.68 -10.72
C CYS A 146 -1.39 -19.00 -9.26
N LEU A 147 -2.38 -19.30 -8.41
CA LEU A 147 -2.19 -19.55 -6.98
C LEU A 147 -2.08 -21.05 -6.68
N PRO A 148 -1.26 -21.44 -5.69
CA PRO A 148 -1.29 -22.79 -5.17
C PRO A 148 -2.67 -23.15 -4.63
N GLU A 149 -3.05 -24.41 -4.69
CA GLU A 149 -4.38 -24.88 -4.31
C GLU A 149 -4.79 -24.45 -2.89
N SER A 150 -3.84 -24.48 -1.95
CA SER A 150 -4.04 -24.07 -0.56
C SER A 150 -4.42 -22.58 -0.40
N ARG A 151 -4.23 -21.75 -1.44
CA ARG A 151 -4.52 -20.32 -1.44
C ARG A 151 -5.66 -19.90 -2.39
N ARG A 152 -6.34 -20.85 -3.02
CA ARG A 152 -7.47 -20.54 -3.91
C ARG A 152 -8.75 -20.16 -3.15
N LYS A 153 -8.84 -20.53 -1.86
CA LYS A 153 -9.91 -20.05 -0.97
C LYS A 153 -9.44 -18.81 -0.24
N CYS A 154 -9.55 -17.66 -0.87
CA CYS A 154 -9.12 -16.37 -0.32
C CYS A 154 -10.24 -15.32 -0.41
N SER A 155 -10.16 -14.31 0.44
CA SER A 155 -11.07 -13.16 0.44
C SER A 155 -10.83 -12.27 -0.78
N ASP A 156 -11.81 -11.42 -1.12
CA ASP A 156 -11.66 -10.44 -2.19
C ASP A 156 -10.48 -9.49 -1.96
N PHE A 157 -10.20 -9.14 -0.71
CA PHE A 157 -9.00 -8.36 -0.36
C PHE A 157 -7.70 -9.10 -0.73
N GLU A 158 -7.60 -10.39 -0.41
CA GLU A 158 -6.43 -11.19 -0.77
C GLU A 158 -6.31 -11.37 -2.29
N LEU A 159 -7.44 -11.54 -2.98
CA LEU A 159 -7.47 -11.56 -4.45
C LEU A 159 -6.99 -10.25 -5.06
N ASN A 160 -7.37 -9.08 -4.50
CA ASN A 160 -6.86 -7.79 -4.92
C ASN A 160 -5.33 -7.72 -4.82
N CYS A 161 -4.78 -8.18 -3.68
CA CYS A 161 -3.33 -8.22 -3.46
C CYS A 161 -2.63 -9.19 -4.42
N TYR A 162 -3.19 -10.38 -4.64
CA TYR A 162 -2.65 -11.35 -5.60
C TYR A 162 -2.75 -10.83 -7.05
N TYR A 163 -3.83 -10.14 -7.42
CA TYR A 163 -3.92 -9.52 -8.74
C TYR A 163 -2.79 -8.53 -8.98
N LEU A 164 -2.48 -7.67 -8.01
CA LEU A 164 -1.35 -6.74 -8.11
C LEU A 164 -0.05 -7.48 -8.47
N MET A 165 0.21 -8.61 -7.83
CA MET A 165 1.42 -9.41 -8.06
C MET A 165 1.48 -10.09 -9.41
N PHE A 166 0.35 -10.63 -9.87
CA PHE A 166 0.27 -11.40 -11.10
C PHE A 166 -0.23 -10.59 -12.31
N ARG A 167 -0.48 -9.28 -12.13
CA ARG A 167 -1.06 -8.39 -13.14
C ARG A 167 -0.37 -8.51 -14.49
N LYS A 168 0.95 -8.37 -14.53
CA LYS A 168 1.72 -8.45 -15.79
C LYS A 168 1.47 -9.78 -16.52
N ARG A 169 1.40 -10.89 -15.78
CA ARG A 169 1.15 -12.22 -16.35
C ARG A 169 -0.30 -12.37 -16.83
N ILE A 170 -1.25 -11.80 -16.09
CA ILE A 170 -2.68 -11.88 -16.43
C ILE A 170 -3.00 -11.02 -17.65
N GLU A 171 -2.38 -9.83 -17.76
CA GLU A 171 -2.61 -8.87 -18.84
C GLU A 171 -1.85 -9.21 -20.13
N ALA A 172 -0.68 -9.88 -20.03
CA ALA A 172 0.12 -10.26 -21.21
C ALA A 172 -0.66 -11.12 -22.22
N ASP A 173 -1.57 -11.96 -21.73
CA ASP A 173 -2.38 -12.83 -22.60
C ASP A 173 -3.66 -12.13 -23.12
N ARG A 174 -3.90 -10.87 -22.75
CA ARG A 174 -5.03 -10.05 -23.24
C ARG A 174 -4.72 -9.26 -24.51
N GLN A 175 -3.45 -9.17 -24.91
CA GLN A 175 -3.12 -8.54 -26.18
C GLN A 175 -3.59 -9.48 -27.30
N PRO A 176 -4.52 -9.06 -28.16
CA PRO A 176 -4.82 -9.83 -29.37
C PRO A 176 -3.52 -9.90 -30.16
N THR A 177 -3.13 -11.10 -30.54
CA THR A 177 -2.11 -11.31 -31.57
C THR A 177 -2.49 -10.42 -32.76
N ALA A 178 -1.77 -9.32 -32.94
CA ALA A 178 -1.90 -8.51 -34.15
C ALA A 178 -1.49 -9.43 -35.29
N LEU A 179 -2.50 -9.82 -36.11
CA LEU A 179 -2.34 -10.41 -37.40
C LEU A 179 -1.91 -9.36 -38.43
#